data_5c2fdf20e6c1f74fcea2c4a73b16c95a
#
_entry.id   5c2fdf20e6c1f74fcea2c4a73b16c95a
#
_cell.length_a   1.000
_cell.length_b   1.000
_cell.length_c   1.000
_cell.angle_alpha   90.00
_cell.angle_beta   90.00
_cell.angle_gamma   90.00
#
_symmetry.space_group_name_H-M   'P 1'
#
loop_
_entity.id
_entity.type
_entity.pdbx_description
1 polymer ?
#
loop_
_entity_poly.entity_id
_entity_poly.type
_entity_poly.pdbx_seq_one_letter_code
_entity_poly.pdbx_strand_id
1 'polypeptide(L)'
;GWELPYTGIIRELTVKLLCSDPKFYDPEEELSTMASWRSMLRFPLVFHSPFAISEHVANLLATIENPSSTAQALRIVFAATGEVTNPFLTDVKRQETLQIGTTAKPFVLHNGEVVTVTTSLSNMHIMLASRGVQTEITNKAVWPVAWLKLHPGENLFRYGAASGEQSLQVQIWHRQSYGGA
;
A
#
# COMPACT_ATOMS: atom_id res chain seq x y z
N GLY A 1 -18.76 -59.28 2.89
CA GLY A 1 -19.49 -58.12 2.46
C GLY A 1 -20.11 -57.46 3.66
N TRP A 2 -19.58 -56.28 4.03
CA TRP A 2 -20.24 -55.43 5.05
C TRP A 2 -20.96 -54.35 4.26
N GLU A 3 -22.19 -54.65 3.88
CA GLU A 3 -23.12 -53.60 3.45
C GLU A 3 -23.68 -52.92 4.71
N LEU A 4 -23.20 -51.76 5.02
CA LEU A 4 -23.86 -50.85 5.96
C LEU A 4 -25.09 -50.30 5.23
N PRO A 5 -26.31 -50.53 5.79
CA PRO A 5 -27.50 -49.93 5.23
C PRO A 5 -27.37 -48.40 5.34
N TYR A 6 -27.19 -47.73 4.23
CA TYR A 6 -27.20 -46.28 4.13
C TYR A 6 -28.62 -45.81 4.28
N THR A 7 -29.09 -45.69 5.51
CA THR A 7 -30.39 -45.12 5.86
C THR A 7 -30.26 -43.67 6.33
N GLY A 8 -29.25 -42.97 5.86
CA GLY A 8 -29.06 -41.56 6.17
C GLY A 8 -29.74 -40.68 5.15
N ILE A 9 -31.03 -40.47 5.26
CA ILE A 9 -31.68 -39.36 4.55
C ILE A 9 -31.26 -38.08 5.26
N ILE A 10 -30.28 -37.36 4.70
CA ILE A 10 -30.03 -35.97 5.07
C ILE A 10 -31.23 -35.20 4.52
N ARG A 11 -32.18 -34.91 5.37
CA ARG A 11 -33.42 -34.21 4.99
C ARG A 11 -33.21 -32.73 4.81
N GLU A 12 -32.31 -32.17 5.61
CA GLU A 12 -31.99 -30.73 5.54
C GLU A 12 -30.67 -30.47 6.26
N LEU A 13 -29.77 -29.75 5.61
CA LEU A 13 -28.56 -29.24 6.20
C LEU A 13 -28.60 -27.72 6.19
N THR A 14 -28.74 -27.10 7.35
CA THR A 14 -28.65 -25.66 7.49
C THR A 14 -27.25 -25.27 7.87
N VAL A 15 -26.54 -24.60 6.95
CA VAL A 15 -25.20 -24.02 7.20
C VAL A 15 -25.36 -22.54 7.41
N LYS A 16 -25.00 -22.05 8.61
CA LYS A 16 -24.93 -20.63 8.90
C LYS A 16 -23.52 -20.14 8.65
N LEU A 17 -23.36 -19.27 7.64
CA LEU A 17 -22.10 -18.61 7.33
C LEU A 17 -22.17 -17.19 7.88
N LEU A 18 -21.18 -16.82 8.70
CA LEU A 18 -20.99 -15.46 9.17
C LEU A 18 -19.88 -14.84 8.31
N CYS A 19 -20.27 -13.88 7.47
CA CYS A 19 -19.32 -13.09 6.71
C CYS A 19 -19.09 -11.77 7.47
N SER A 20 -17.88 -11.57 7.98
CA SER A 20 -17.49 -10.36 8.72
C SER A 20 -17.25 -9.16 7.80
N ASP A 21 -16.96 -9.40 6.54
CA ASP A 21 -16.82 -8.36 5.50
C ASP A 21 -17.72 -8.71 4.31
N PRO A 22 -18.91 -8.07 4.19
CA PRO A 22 -19.90 -8.41 3.16
C PRO A 22 -19.58 -7.86 1.78
N LYS A 23 -18.33 -7.46 1.54
CA LYS A 23 -17.88 -6.91 0.26
C LYS A 23 -17.31 -7.99 -0.65
N PHE A 24 -17.56 -7.84 -1.93
CA PHE A 24 -16.85 -8.59 -2.96
C PHE A 24 -15.63 -7.77 -3.40
N TYR A 25 -14.48 -8.41 -3.48
CA TYR A 25 -13.23 -7.78 -3.90
C TYR A 25 -12.81 -8.33 -5.25
N ASP A 26 -12.27 -7.43 -6.09
CA ASP A 26 -11.59 -7.87 -7.29
C ASP A 26 -10.39 -8.78 -6.91
N PRO A 27 -10.16 -9.92 -7.61
CA PRO A 27 -8.99 -10.76 -7.36
C PRO A 27 -7.68 -10.03 -7.62
N GLU A 28 -7.67 -9.04 -8.50
CA GLU A 28 -6.47 -8.27 -8.84
C GLU A 28 -6.35 -7.00 -8.00
N GLU A 29 -5.11 -6.69 -7.57
CA GLU A 29 -4.78 -5.41 -6.96
C GLU A 29 -4.33 -4.43 -8.04
N GLU A 30 -4.87 -3.22 -8.02
CA GLU A 30 -4.42 -2.12 -8.86
C GLU A 30 -3.24 -1.40 -8.21
N LEU A 31 -2.22 -1.10 -9.01
CA LEU A 31 -1.01 -0.40 -8.59
C LEU A 31 -0.99 1.03 -9.12
N SER A 32 -0.89 1.99 -8.20
CA SER A 32 -0.56 3.38 -8.51
C SER A 32 0.84 3.72 -8.00
N THR A 33 1.76 3.99 -8.92
CA THR A 33 3.14 4.36 -8.59
C THR A 33 3.28 5.88 -8.58
N MET A 34 3.71 6.45 -7.44
CA MET A 34 3.93 7.89 -7.29
C MET A 34 5.37 8.28 -7.58
N ALA A 35 6.33 7.45 -7.17
CA ALA A 35 7.75 7.66 -7.42
C ALA A 35 8.42 6.36 -7.83
N SER A 36 9.15 6.38 -8.91
CA SER A 36 9.90 5.23 -9.43
C SER A 36 11.09 5.67 -10.25
N TRP A 37 12.04 4.76 -10.45
CA TRP A 37 13.14 4.96 -11.37
C TRP A 37 12.74 4.55 -12.78
N ARG A 38 12.87 5.46 -13.74
CA ARG A 38 12.65 5.17 -15.15
C ARG A 38 14.00 4.92 -15.82
N SER A 39 14.16 3.77 -16.47
CA SER A 39 15.31 3.49 -17.29
C SER A 39 15.32 4.41 -18.53
N MET A 40 16.42 5.12 -18.74
CA MET A 40 16.64 5.93 -19.95
C MET A 40 17.50 5.20 -20.98
N LEU A 41 17.83 3.94 -20.73
CA LEU A 41 18.63 3.13 -21.66
C LEU A 41 17.78 2.77 -22.89
N ARG A 42 18.16 3.27 -24.05
CA ARG A 42 17.54 2.94 -25.36
C ARG A 42 18.59 2.35 -26.27
N PHE A 43 18.24 1.32 -27.02
CA PHE A 43 19.10 0.77 -28.07
C PHE A 43 18.65 1.24 -29.45
N PRO A 44 19.58 1.56 -30.39
CA PRO A 44 21.04 1.51 -30.26
C PRO A 44 21.62 2.63 -29.36
N LEU A 45 22.64 2.28 -28.58
CA LEU A 45 23.30 3.19 -27.63
C LEU A 45 24.12 4.21 -28.40
N VAL A 46 23.72 5.47 -28.32
CA VAL A 46 24.52 6.61 -28.80
C VAL A 46 24.89 7.42 -27.57
N PHE A 47 26.17 7.44 -27.25
CA PHE A 47 26.70 8.19 -26.10
C PHE A 47 26.78 9.68 -26.43
N HIS A 48 25.91 10.47 -25.83
CA HIS A 48 26.01 11.93 -25.81
C HIS A 48 26.31 12.35 -24.38
N SER A 49 27.19 13.33 -24.21
CA SER A 49 27.44 13.89 -22.87
C SER A 49 26.49 15.07 -22.61
N PRO A 50 25.77 15.09 -21.45
CA PRO A 50 25.78 14.15 -20.35
C PRO A 50 24.94 12.89 -20.64
N PHE A 51 25.42 11.70 -20.24
CA PHE A 51 24.75 10.43 -20.40
C PHE A 51 24.08 10.02 -19.08
N ALA A 52 22.76 9.90 -19.08
CA ALA A 52 21.99 9.42 -17.94
C ALA A 52 21.47 8.00 -18.21
N ILE A 53 21.71 7.07 -17.28
CA ILE A 53 21.27 5.67 -17.36
C ILE A 53 19.85 5.51 -16.85
N SER A 54 19.46 6.33 -15.87
CA SER A 54 18.15 6.33 -15.26
C SER A 54 17.78 7.73 -14.77
N GLU A 55 16.50 8.00 -14.70
CA GLU A 55 15.94 9.23 -14.16
C GLU A 55 14.95 8.87 -13.04
N HIS A 56 15.05 9.59 -11.92
CA HIS A 56 14.05 9.50 -10.87
C HIS A 56 12.84 10.35 -11.27
N VAL A 57 11.75 9.67 -11.61
CA VAL A 57 10.47 10.33 -11.89
C VAL A 57 9.68 10.34 -10.60
N ALA A 58 9.57 11.51 -9.97
CA ALA A 58 8.79 11.74 -8.78
C ALA A 58 7.57 12.61 -9.12
N ASN A 59 6.40 12.00 -9.09
CA ASN A 59 5.15 12.76 -9.07
C ASN A 59 4.73 12.94 -7.61
N LEU A 60 5.06 14.08 -7.03
CA LEU A 60 4.74 14.41 -5.62
C LEU A 60 3.23 14.31 -5.32
N LEU A 61 2.41 14.45 -6.35
CA LEU A 61 0.96 14.31 -6.31
C LEU A 61 0.52 13.18 -7.23
N ALA A 62 -0.37 12.32 -6.75
CA ALA A 62 -1.06 11.33 -7.58
C ALA A 62 -2.55 11.39 -7.32
N THR A 63 -3.31 11.41 -8.42
CA THR A 63 -4.75 11.27 -8.38
C THR A 63 -5.11 9.81 -8.62
N ILE A 64 -5.89 9.22 -7.72
CA ILE A 64 -6.40 7.85 -7.82
C ILE A 64 -7.92 7.92 -7.73
N GLU A 65 -8.59 7.38 -8.73
CA GLU A 65 -10.05 7.30 -8.76
C GLU A 65 -10.53 5.99 -8.15
N ASN A 66 -11.52 6.07 -7.27
CA ASN A 66 -12.23 4.92 -6.75
C ASN A 66 -13.66 4.92 -7.33
N PRO A 67 -13.95 4.08 -8.32
CA PRO A 67 -15.28 4.01 -8.92
C PRO A 67 -16.33 3.33 -8.02
N SER A 68 -15.90 2.71 -6.94
CA SER A 68 -16.77 2.05 -5.98
C SER A 68 -17.51 3.06 -5.11
N SER A 69 -18.70 2.70 -4.65
CA SER A 69 -19.49 3.50 -3.71
C SER A 69 -18.97 3.44 -2.27
N THR A 70 -17.96 2.61 -1.98
CA THR A 70 -17.43 2.40 -0.64
C THR A 70 -15.94 2.71 -0.56
N ALA A 71 -15.50 3.16 0.63
CA ALA A 71 -14.09 3.37 0.87
C ALA A 71 -13.32 2.02 0.89
N GLN A 72 -12.16 2.00 0.24
CA GLN A 72 -11.31 0.83 0.11
C GLN A 72 -10.08 0.95 1.00
N ALA A 73 -9.59 -0.18 1.48
CA ALA A 73 -8.32 -0.26 2.18
C ALA A 73 -7.16 -0.08 1.19
N LEU A 74 -6.04 0.43 1.69
CA LEU A 74 -4.81 0.63 0.93
C LEU A 74 -3.70 -0.26 1.46
N ARG A 75 -2.81 -0.67 0.57
CA ARG A 75 -1.48 -1.16 0.90
C ARG A 75 -0.47 -0.17 0.32
N ILE A 76 0.19 0.56 1.22
CA ILE A 76 1.14 1.61 0.88
C ILE A 76 2.55 1.06 1.09
N VAL A 77 3.41 1.22 0.10
CA VAL A 77 4.79 0.74 0.14
C VAL A 77 5.72 1.93 -0.01
N PHE A 78 6.57 2.14 0.99
CA PHE A 78 7.70 3.07 0.95
C PHE A 78 8.98 2.25 0.78
N ALA A 79 9.68 2.42 -0.32
CA ALA A 79 10.96 1.76 -0.58
C ALA A 79 12.06 2.81 -0.70
N ALA A 80 13.20 2.57 -0.06
CA ALA A 80 14.33 3.48 -0.07
C ALA A 80 15.46 2.98 -0.96
N THR A 81 15.97 3.86 -1.81
CA THR A 81 17.19 3.67 -2.62
C THR A 81 18.40 4.42 -2.07
N GLY A 82 18.22 5.09 -0.95
CA GLY A 82 19.18 5.83 -0.15
C GLY A 82 18.62 6.04 1.24
N GLU A 83 19.16 6.96 2.01
CA GLU A 83 18.66 7.29 3.34
C GLU A 83 17.46 8.24 3.25
N VAL A 84 16.35 7.86 3.88
CA VAL A 84 15.09 8.62 3.92
C VAL A 84 14.64 8.79 5.36
N THR A 85 14.40 10.02 5.80
CA THR A 85 13.97 10.32 7.17
C THR A 85 12.51 10.72 7.22
N ASN A 86 11.75 10.08 8.11
CA ASN A 86 10.34 10.36 8.40
C ASN A 86 9.47 10.41 7.12
N PRO A 87 9.34 9.31 6.38
CA PRO A 87 8.48 9.26 5.20
C PRO A 87 7.02 9.46 5.60
N PHE A 88 6.25 10.11 4.72
CA PHE A 88 4.83 10.34 4.92
C PHE A 88 4.02 10.25 3.62
N LEU A 89 2.73 10.00 3.77
CA LEU A 89 1.71 10.08 2.72
C LEU A 89 0.52 10.87 3.25
N THR A 90 0.07 11.87 2.50
CA THR A 90 -1.06 12.74 2.87
C THR A 90 -2.20 12.58 1.87
N ASP A 91 -3.42 12.34 2.35
CA ASP A 91 -4.64 12.62 1.59
C ASP A 91 -4.88 14.14 1.62
N VAL A 92 -4.64 14.79 0.49
CA VAL A 92 -4.70 16.26 0.39
C VAL A 92 -6.12 16.79 0.57
N LYS A 93 -7.12 16.05 0.09
CA LYS A 93 -8.53 16.47 0.18
C LYS A 93 -9.06 16.42 1.61
N ARG A 94 -8.59 15.43 2.42
CA ARG A 94 -9.03 15.21 3.80
C ARG A 94 -8.07 15.76 4.84
N GLN A 95 -6.88 16.19 4.39
CA GLN A 95 -5.80 16.68 5.26
C GLN A 95 -5.36 15.63 6.31
N GLU A 96 -5.48 14.35 5.95
CA GLU A 96 -5.02 13.24 6.77
C GLU A 96 -3.62 12.82 6.35
N THR A 97 -2.71 12.68 7.30
CA THR A 97 -1.32 12.30 7.03
C THR A 97 -0.93 11.07 7.80
N LEU A 98 -0.55 10.03 7.08
CA LEU A 98 0.18 8.89 7.62
C LEU A 98 1.67 9.23 7.61
N GLN A 99 2.29 9.33 8.77
CA GLN A 99 3.71 9.64 8.92
C GLN A 99 4.39 8.64 9.84
N ILE A 100 5.60 8.23 9.47
CA ILE A 100 6.44 7.33 10.25
C ILE A 100 7.64 8.13 10.77
N GLY A 101 7.77 8.18 12.10
CA GLY A 101 8.76 9.01 12.78
C GLY A 101 8.33 10.45 12.96
N THR A 102 8.97 11.13 13.91
CA THR A 102 8.77 12.55 14.24
C THR A 102 10.12 13.26 14.32
N THR A 103 10.12 14.58 14.41
CA THR A 103 11.34 15.35 14.68
C THR A 103 11.99 14.96 16.02
N ALA A 104 11.18 14.63 17.05
CA ALA A 104 11.69 14.24 18.36
C ALA A 104 12.17 12.76 18.41
N LYS A 105 11.57 11.90 17.58
CA LYS A 105 11.92 10.47 17.46
C LYS A 105 11.99 10.13 15.96
N PRO A 106 13.08 10.49 15.29
CA PRO A 106 13.19 10.28 13.86
C PRO A 106 13.22 8.78 13.52
N PHE A 107 12.56 8.43 12.43
CA PHE A 107 12.64 7.13 11.81
C PHE A 107 13.44 7.26 10.51
N VAL A 108 14.48 6.45 10.37
CA VAL A 108 15.33 6.45 9.18
C VAL A 108 15.13 5.14 8.44
N LEU A 109 14.77 5.23 7.17
CA LEU A 109 14.67 4.13 6.24
C LEU A 109 15.94 4.10 5.39
N HIS A 110 16.69 2.99 5.47
CA HIS A 110 17.97 2.85 4.79
C HIS A 110 17.82 2.24 3.41
N ASN A 111 18.88 2.34 2.61
CA ASN A 111 18.92 1.77 1.27
C ASN A 111 18.57 0.29 1.25
N GLY A 112 17.62 -0.09 0.41
CA GLY A 112 17.11 -1.45 0.25
C GLY A 112 16.09 -1.88 1.30
N GLU A 113 15.74 -1.02 2.25
CA GLU A 113 14.67 -1.27 3.20
C GLU A 113 13.32 -0.87 2.61
N VAL A 114 12.28 -1.58 3.04
CA VAL A 114 10.91 -1.36 2.56
C VAL A 114 9.96 -1.32 3.76
N VAL A 115 9.15 -0.28 3.83
CA VAL A 115 8.04 -0.21 4.78
C VAL A 115 6.73 -0.46 4.05
N THR A 116 5.96 -1.40 4.54
CA THR A 116 4.61 -1.71 4.05
C THR A 116 3.57 -1.36 5.11
N VAL A 117 2.63 -0.52 4.73
CA VAL A 117 1.48 -0.14 5.57
C VAL A 117 0.23 -0.79 5.00
N THR A 118 -0.49 -1.53 5.82
CA THR A 118 -1.77 -2.14 5.48
C THR A 118 -2.87 -1.46 6.30
N THR A 119 -3.90 -0.94 5.61
CA THR A 119 -4.98 -0.17 6.25
C THR A 119 -6.32 -0.92 6.28
N SER A 120 -6.31 -2.24 6.00
CA SER A 120 -7.49 -3.09 6.11
C SER A 120 -7.94 -3.19 7.58
N LEU A 121 -9.23 -3.02 7.84
CA LEU A 121 -9.80 -3.05 9.19
C LEU A 121 -9.48 -4.34 9.97
N SER A 122 -9.38 -5.46 9.26
CA SER A 122 -9.02 -6.75 9.86
C SER A 122 -7.52 -6.91 10.15
N ASN A 123 -6.67 -6.03 9.58
CA ASN A 123 -5.23 -6.21 9.61
C ASN A 123 -4.48 -4.88 9.41
N MET A 124 -4.69 -3.92 10.33
CA MET A 124 -3.98 -2.64 10.31
C MET A 124 -2.62 -2.77 10.98
N HIS A 125 -1.55 -2.66 10.20
CA HIS A 125 -0.18 -2.74 10.71
C HIS A 125 0.81 -2.04 9.79
N ILE A 126 1.99 -1.75 10.33
CA ILE A 126 3.14 -1.19 9.60
C ILE A 126 4.32 -2.15 9.78
N MET A 127 4.82 -2.69 8.68
CA MET A 127 5.91 -3.66 8.66
C MET A 127 7.15 -3.05 7.98
N LEU A 128 8.30 -3.20 8.61
CA LEU A 128 9.60 -2.92 8.02
C LEU A 128 10.24 -4.22 7.56
N ALA A 129 10.59 -4.30 6.30
CA ALA A 129 11.41 -5.37 5.74
C ALA A 129 12.85 -4.84 5.56
N SER A 130 13.78 -5.44 6.28
CA SER A 130 15.21 -5.12 6.25
C SER A 130 16.01 -6.42 6.21
N ARG A 131 16.86 -6.58 5.19
CA ARG A 131 17.75 -7.75 5.02
C ARG A 131 17.04 -9.12 5.15
N GLY A 132 15.82 -9.23 4.63
CA GLY A 132 15.01 -10.45 4.67
C GLY A 132 14.27 -10.69 6.00
N VAL A 133 14.41 -9.80 6.98
CA VAL A 133 13.68 -9.84 8.25
C VAL A 133 12.51 -8.85 8.19
N GLN A 134 11.34 -9.29 8.63
CA GLN A 134 10.17 -8.42 8.79
C GLN A 134 9.96 -8.09 10.27
N THR A 135 9.79 -6.81 10.56
CA THR A 135 9.57 -6.31 11.93
C THR A 135 8.38 -5.37 11.93
N GLU A 136 7.47 -5.54 12.88
CA GLU A 136 6.37 -4.62 13.06
C GLU A 136 6.86 -3.32 13.71
N ILE A 137 6.54 -2.20 13.06
CA ILE A 137 6.93 -0.86 13.48
C ILE A 137 5.75 0.10 13.63
N THR A 138 4.54 -0.40 13.85
CA THR A 138 3.33 0.42 14.01
C THR A 138 3.49 1.48 15.12
N ASN A 139 4.28 1.17 16.16
CA ASN A 139 4.61 2.09 17.25
C ASN A 139 5.54 3.25 16.86
N LYS A 140 6.10 3.23 15.65
CA LYS A 140 6.92 4.34 15.11
C LYS A 140 6.08 5.38 14.36
N ALA A 141 4.83 5.05 14.03
CA ALA A 141 3.93 5.99 13.39
C ALA A 141 3.53 7.12 14.33
N VAL A 142 3.21 8.27 13.78
CA VAL A 142 2.69 9.43 14.53
C VAL A 142 1.28 9.13 15.02
N TRP A 143 1.03 9.29 16.31
CA TRP A 143 -0.29 9.05 16.92
C TRP A 143 -1.14 10.33 17.01
N PRO A 144 -2.45 10.25 16.76
CA PRO A 144 -3.19 9.07 16.28
C PRO A 144 -2.80 8.70 14.84
N VAL A 145 -2.66 7.40 14.55
CA VAL A 145 -2.29 6.93 13.21
C VAL A 145 -3.44 7.19 12.24
N ALA A 146 -3.18 7.96 11.19
CA ALA A 146 -4.11 8.15 10.09
C ALA A 146 -4.06 6.92 9.16
N TRP A 147 -4.98 5.99 9.33
CA TRP A 147 -5.13 4.83 8.46
C TRP A 147 -5.84 5.23 7.18
N LEU A 148 -5.08 5.78 6.23
CA LEU A 148 -5.60 6.30 4.97
C LEU A 148 -6.43 5.27 4.22
N LYS A 149 -7.48 5.73 3.55
CA LYS A 149 -8.38 4.92 2.73
C LYS A 149 -8.56 5.58 1.37
N LEU A 150 -8.88 4.78 0.37
CA LEU A 150 -9.30 5.26 -0.93
C LEU A 150 -10.82 5.47 -0.89
N HIS A 151 -11.26 6.69 -0.75
CA HIS A 151 -12.67 7.05 -0.69
C HIS A 151 -13.32 7.06 -2.08
N PRO A 152 -14.65 6.93 -2.19
CA PRO A 152 -15.36 7.04 -3.46
C PRO A 152 -15.00 8.31 -4.24
N GLY A 153 -14.85 8.16 -5.55
CA GLY A 153 -14.45 9.23 -6.45
C GLY A 153 -12.96 9.53 -6.42
N GLU A 154 -12.61 10.76 -6.75
CA GLU A 154 -11.22 11.19 -6.91
C GLU A 154 -10.53 11.46 -5.58
N ASN A 155 -9.39 10.81 -5.35
CA ASN A 155 -8.52 11.00 -4.20
C ASN A 155 -7.18 11.57 -4.66
N LEU A 156 -6.68 12.58 -3.94
CA LEU A 156 -5.41 13.23 -4.24
C LEU A 156 -4.42 12.95 -3.11
N PHE A 157 -3.38 12.19 -3.41
CA PHE A 157 -2.33 11.86 -2.47
C PHE A 157 -1.04 12.64 -2.75
N ARG A 158 -0.36 13.05 -1.69
CA ARG A 158 0.96 13.64 -1.71
C ARG A 158 1.89 12.85 -0.80
N TYR A 159 3.04 12.45 -1.31
CA TYR A 159 4.08 11.86 -0.47
C TYR A 159 5.23 12.84 -0.22
N GLY A 160 6.06 12.52 0.76
CA GLY A 160 7.29 13.23 1.05
C GLY A 160 8.05 12.60 2.19
N ALA A 161 9.14 13.24 2.57
CA ALA A 161 9.97 12.88 3.71
C ALA A 161 10.55 14.14 4.35
N ALA A 162 11.01 14.05 5.60
CA ALA A 162 11.74 15.15 6.24
C ALA A 162 13.10 15.40 5.57
N SER A 163 13.74 14.33 5.07
CA SER A 163 14.94 14.40 4.21
C SER A 163 15.05 13.15 3.35
N GLY A 164 15.78 13.21 2.24
CA GLY A 164 16.01 12.07 1.36
C GLY A 164 14.84 11.73 0.43
N GLU A 165 13.91 12.64 0.19
CA GLU A 165 12.73 12.42 -0.65
C GLU A 165 13.08 11.91 -2.06
N GLN A 166 14.19 12.35 -2.64
CA GLN A 166 14.69 11.90 -3.95
C GLN A 166 15.06 10.40 -3.97
N SER A 167 15.30 9.80 -2.81
CA SER A 167 15.61 8.38 -2.65
C SER A 167 14.39 7.55 -2.23
N LEU A 168 13.22 8.17 -2.11
CA LEU A 168 11.98 7.52 -1.71
C LEU A 168 11.19 7.09 -2.95
N GLN A 169 10.78 5.83 -2.96
CA GLN A 169 9.81 5.29 -3.92
C GLN A 169 8.51 5.00 -3.17
N VAL A 170 7.38 5.41 -3.75
CA VAL A 170 6.07 5.23 -3.13
C VAL A 170 5.12 4.54 -4.11
N GLN A 171 4.50 3.47 -3.65
CA GLN A 171 3.51 2.71 -4.37
C GLN A 171 2.25 2.58 -3.51
N ILE A 172 1.10 2.75 -4.15
CA ILE A 172 -0.21 2.57 -3.51
C ILE A 172 -0.93 1.45 -4.24
N TRP A 173 -1.27 0.41 -3.51
CA TRP A 173 -2.03 -0.74 -3.98
C TRP A 173 -3.42 -0.70 -3.38
N HIS A 174 -4.42 -0.95 -4.19
CA HIS A 174 -5.80 -1.04 -3.74
C HIS A 174 -6.55 -2.13 -4.51
N ARG A 175 -7.64 -2.61 -3.95
CA ARG A 175 -8.56 -3.53 -4.61
C ARG A 175 -9.91 -2.88 -4.75
N GLN A 176 -10.49 -2.99 -5.93
CA GLN A 176 -11.87 -2.57 -6.10
C GLN A 176 -12.78 -3.47 -5.26
N SER A 177 -13.73 -2.84 -4.57
CA SER A 177 -14.72 -3.55 -3.77
C SER A 177 -16.12 -3.18 -4.24
N TYR A 178 -16.97 -4.19 -4.29
CA TYR A 178 -18.36 -4.05 -4.70
C TYR A 178 -19.25 -4.38 -3.49
N GLY A 179 -20.25 -3.55 -3.23
CA GLY A 179 -21.27 -3.86 -2.23
C GLY A 179 -22.08 -5.05 -2.69
N GLY A 180 -22.32 -6.02 -1.82
CA GLY A 180 -23.34 -7.04 -2.05
C GLY A 180 -24.71 -6.37 -2.09
N ALA A 181 -25.56 -6.76 -3.04
CA ALA A 181 -26.96 -6.35 -3.12
C ALA A 181 -27.80 -6.99 -2.01
#